data_208338b516c7fa8c70d0a344b92e06ab
#
_entry.id   208338b516c7fa8c70d0a344b92e06ab
#
_cell.length_a   1.000
_cell.length_b   1.000
_cell.length_c   1.000
_cell.angle_alpha   90.00
_cell.angle_beta   90.00
_cell.angle_gamma   90.00
#
_symmetry.space_group_name_H-M   'P 1'
#
loop_
_entity.id
_entity.type
_entity.pdbx_description
1 polymer ?
#
loop_
_entity_poly.entity_id
_entity_poly.type
_entity_poly.pdbx_seq_one_letter_code
_entity_poly.pdbx_strand_id
1 'polypeptide(L)'
;MNQDTICAIATAQGGAIGSIRVSGADAIRITSHIFTPAKSGKTLADCKPYTLTFGKIHDGEEIIDEVLVSLFRAPHSYTGEDSTEITCHGSSYILQQVLQLLIKHGCRLAGPGEYTQRAFLNGKMDLSQAEAVADLIASSSAATHRLAMSQMRGGFSKELTELRNQLLHFTSLIELELDFSDHEELEFADRTELCRLADHIEGVISRLVHSFSVGNAIKNGVPVAIIGETNAGKSTLLNVLLNEDKAIVSDIHGTTRDVIEDKIGRAHV
;
A
#
# COMPACT_ATOMS: atom_id res chain seq x y z
N MET A 1 7.09 20.04 -6.84
CA MET A 1 6.31 19.15 -5.96
C MET A 1 5.03 19.87 -5.61
N ASN A 2 3.89 19.25 -5.72
CA ASN A 2 2.63 19.84 -5.29
C ASN A 2 2.71 20.08 -3.78
N GLN A 3 2.67 21.35 -3.38
CA GLN A 3 2.70 21.74 -1.96
C GLN A 3 1.28 21.76 -1.35
N ASP A 4 0.29 21.23 -2.05
CA ASP A 4 -1.10 21.22 -1.62
C ASP A 4 -1.34 20.22 -0.48
N THR A 5 -2.23 20.59 0.43
CA THR A 5 -2.68 19.71 1.51
C THR A 5 -3.86 18.90 1.03
N ILE A 6 -3.79 17.59 1.20
CA ILE A 6 -4.82 16.64 0.78
C ILE A 6 -5.58 16.06 1.96
N CYS A 7 -6.83 15.68 1.72
CA CYS A 7 -7.66 14.96 2.69
C CYS A 7 -8.46 13.84 2.02
N ALA A 8 -8.74 12.80 2.76
CA ALA A 8 -9.63 11.69 2.35
C ALA A 8 -10.18 10.92 3.54
N ILE A 9 -11.32 10.28 3.34
CA ILE A 9 -11.85 9.28 4.27
C ILE A 9 -10.97 8.04 4.17
N ALA A 10 -10.40 7.60 5.29
CA ALA A 10 -9.44 6.51 5.37
C ALA A 10 -10.06 5.16 5.78
N THR A 11 -11.31 5.16 6.25
CA THR A 11 -12.05 3.95 6.67
C THR A 11 -13.16 3.61 5.69
N ALA A 12 -13.54 2.33 5.64
CA ALA A 12 -14.74 1.90 4.94
C ALA A 12 -15.99 2.57 5.55
N GLN A 13 -17.00 2.82 4.73
CA GLN A 13 -18.27 3.39 5.18
C GLN A 13 -19.12 2.33 5.92
N GLY A 14 -19.95 2.79 6.86
CA GLY A 14 -20.91 1.95 7.58
C GLY A 14 -20.43 1.35 8.90
N GLY A 15 -19.19 1.67 9.32
CA GLY A 15 -18.70 1.31 10.66
C GLY A 15 -19.17 2.31 11.75
N ALA A 16 -19.03 1.94 13.03
CA ALA A 16 -19.31 2.83 14.15
C ALA A 16 -18.35 4.02 14.25
N ILE A 17 -17.13 3.86 13.70
CA ILE A 17 -16.06 4.84 13.71
C ILE A 17 -15.62 5.10 12.27
N GLY A 18 -15.41 6.38 11.96
CA GLY A 18 -14.81 6.83 10.71
C GLY A 18 -13.53 7.63 10.96
N SER A 19 -12.59 7.57 10.03
CA SER A 19 -11.35 8.35 10.10
C SER A 19 -11.13 9.11 8.81
N ILE A 20 -10.72 10.37 8.93
CA ILE A 20 -10.33 11.23 7.83
C ILE A 20 -8.87 11.59 8.03
N ARG A 21 -8.06 11.36 7.00
CA ARG A 21 -6.63 11.70 7.00
C ARG A 21 -6.40 12.99 6.24
N VAL A 22 -5.60 13.87 6.81
CA VAL A 22 -5.12 15.10 6.19
C VAL A 22 -3.59 15.05 6.13
N SER A 23 -2.98 15.40 5.00
CA SER A 23 -1.52 15.38 4.82
C SER A 23 -1.08 16.55 3.94
N GLY A 24 0.01 17.20 4.33
CA GLY A 24 0.61 18.32 3.63
C GLY A 24 1.08 19.43 4.57
N ALA A 25 1.73 20.45 4.01
CA ALA A 25 2.33 21.53 4.78
C ALA A 25 1.35 22.28 5.70
N ASP A 26 0.09 22.39 5.29
CA ASP A 26 -0.95 23.08 6.02
C ASP A 26 -1.88 22.17 6.83
N ALA A 27 -1.60 20.86 6.90
CA ALA A 27 -2.51 19.89 7.52
C ALA A 27 -2.89 20.26 8.96
N ILE A 28 -1.90 20.65 9.77
CA ILE A 28 -2.12 21.03 11.16
C ILE A 28 -2.89 22.35 11.26
N ARG A 29 -2.54 23.33 10.43
CA ARG A 29 -3.19 24.63 10.39
C ARG A 29 -4.67 24.51 10.01
N ILE A 30 -4.96 23.78 8.93
CA ILE A 30 -6.33 23.60 8.44
C ILE A 30 -7.17 22.84 9.47
N THR A 31 -6.63 21.75 10.04
CA THR A 31 -7.33 20.99 11.08
C THR A 31 -7.60 21.85 12.32
N SER A 32 -6.65 22.71 12.70
CA SER A 32 -6.83 23.63 13.85
C SER A 32 -7.94 24.66 13.66
N HIS A 33 -8.28 25.03 12.41
CA HIS A 33 -9.38 25.97 12.15
C HIS A 33 -10.77 25.39 12.42
N ILE A 34 -10.92 24.09 12.26
CA ILE A 34 -12.21 23.39 12.42
C ILE A 34 -12.31 22.60 13.74
N PHE A 35 -11.23 22.51 14.49
CA PHE A 35 -11.14 21.67 15.70
C PHE A 35 -10.82 22.49 16.93
N THR A 36 -11.63 22.32 17.97
CA THR A 36 -11.41 22.91 19.29
C THR A 36 -11.13 21.80 20.30
N PRO A 37 -9.91 21.76 20.89
CA PRO A 37 -9.59 20.83 21.96
C PRO A 37 -10.50 21.01 23.18
N ALA A 38 -10.91 19.92 23.81
CA ALA A 38 -11.72 19.97 25.05
C ALA A 38 -10.96 20.63 26.21
N LYS A 39 -9.63 20.54 26.23
CA LYS A 39 -8.80 21.21 27.22
C LYS A 39 -8.57 22.67 26.80
N SER A 40 -9.17 23.59 27.56
CA SER A 40 -9.04 25.04 27.32
C SER A 40 -7.57 25.51 27.34
N GLY A 41 -7.24 26.49 26.49
CA GLY A 41 -5.94 27.15 26.44
C GLY A 41 -4.85 26.39 25.66
N LYS A 42 -5.19 25.33 24.91
CA LYS A 42 -4.28 24.65 23.99
C LYS A 42 -4.85 24.64 22.59
N THR A 43 -4.00 24.84 21.61
CA THR A 43 -4.31 24.59 20.20
C THR A 43 -3.74 23.23 19.77
N LEU A 44 -4.21 22.71 18.65
CA LEU A 44 -3.64 21.48 18.08
C LEU A 44 -2.14 21.65 17.74
N ALA A 45 -1.74 22.86 17.36
CA ALA A 45 -0.35 23.19 17.05
C ALA A 45 0.59 23.09 18.28
N ASP A 46 0.06 23.28 19.50
CA ASP A 46 0.82 23.16 20.75
C ASP A 46 0.95 21.71 21.23
N CYS A 47 0.23 20.78 20.60
CA CYS A 47 0.26 19.37 20.97
C CYS A 47 1.56 18.71 20.50
N LYS A 48 2.04 17.74 21.29
CA LYS A 48 3.18 16.91 20.91
C LYS A 48 2.80 15.97 19.77
N PRO A 49 3.73 15.65 18.86
CA PRO A 49 3.48 14.62 17.85
C PRO A 49 3.19 13.28 18.52
N TYR A 50 2.48 12.40 17.83
CA TYR A 50 2.04 11.08 18.30
C TYR A 50 1.14 11.13 19.53
N THR A 51 0.36 12.19 19.66
CA THR A 51 -0.66 12.31 20.72
C THR A 51 -2.05 12.38 20.14
N LEU A 52 -3.01 11.86 20.91
CA LEU A 52 -4.44 11.97 20.65
C LEU A 52 -5.00 13.14 21.46
N THR A 53 -5.78 13.99 20.81
CA THR A 53 -6.44 15.12 21.45
C THR A 53 -7.94 14.98 21.25
N PHE A 54 -8.70 14.91 22.36
CA PHE A 54 -10.15 14.95 22.32
C PHE A 54 -10.64 16.38 22.18
N GLY A 55 -11.68 16.57 21.36
CA GLY A 55 -12.28 17.89 21.14
C GLY A 55 -13.49 17.82 20.22
N LYS A 56 -13.85 18.95 19.65
CA LYS A 56 -15.05 19.13 18.83
C LYS A 56 -14.66 19.66 17.45
N ILE A 57 -15.33 19.14 16.42
CA ILE A 57 -15.32 19.73 15.06
C ILE A 57 -16.55 20.63 14.96
N HIS A 58 -16.33 21.83 14.43
CA HIS A 58 -17.39 22.83 14.28
C HIS A 58 -17.28 23.58 12.93
N ASP A 59 -18.41 24.00 12.37
CA ASP A 59 -18.51 25.01 11.29
C ASP A 59 -19.16 26.27 11.89
N GLY A 60 -18.35 27.27 12.19
CA GLY A 60 -18.78 28.43 12.95
C GLY A 60 -19.21 28.05 14.38
N GLU A 61 -20.47 28.29 14.72
CA GLU A 61 -21.04 27.96 16.04
C GLU A 61 -21.63 26.54 16.13
N GLU A 62 -21.85 25.89 14.98
CA GLU A 62 -22.44 24.55 14.92
C GLU A 62 -21.40 23.47 15.20
N ILE A 63 -21.68 22.62 16.20
CA ILE A 63 -20.86 21.44 16.49
C ILE A 63 -21.31 20.30 15.59
N ILE A 64 -20.38 19.79 14.76
CA ILE A 64 -20.64 18.67 13.86
C ILE A 64 -20.48 17.34 14.61
N ASP A 65 -19.37 17.18 15.38
CA ASP A 65 -19.11 15.94 16.11
C ASP A 65 -18.07 16.15 17.23
N GLU A 66 -18.05 15.24 18.18
CA GLU A 66 -16.97 15.09 19.17
C GLU A 66 -15.97 14.03 18.67
N VAL A 67 -14.70 14.42 18.54
CA VAL A 67 -13.70 13.67 17.81
C VAL A 67 -12.40 13.49 18.58
N LEU A 68 -11.60 12.52 18.11
CA LEU A 68 -10.19 12.37 18.47
C LEU A 68 -9.33 12.79 17.30
N VAL A 69 -8.38 13.68 17.51
CA VAL A 69 -7.40 14.08 16.49
C VAL A 69 -6.02 13.57 16.88
N SER A 70 -5.43 12.77 15.99
CA SER A 70 -4.03 12.34 16.06
C SER A 70 -3.17 13.33 15.29
N LEU A 71 -2.01 13.68 15.85
CA LEU A 71 -1.07 14.63 15.26
C LEU A 71 0.26 13.94 14.91
N PHE A 72 0.72 14.13 13.66
CA PHE A 72 2.00 13.66 13.16
C PHE A 72 2.75 14.82 12.52
N ARG A 73 4.05 14.95 12.81
CA ARG A 73 4.91 15.98 12.22
C ARG A 73 5.95 15.38 11.28
N ALA A 74 6.23 16.10 10.22
CA ALA A 74 7.32 15.78 9.30
C ALA A 74 8.66 15.66 10.05
N PRO A 75 9.55 14.73 9.64
CA PRO A 75 9.37 13.69 8.63
C PRO A 75 8.74 12.39 9.18
N HIS A 76 8.27 12.39 10.43
CA HIS A 76 7.81 11.21 11.16
C HIS A 76 6.30 11.00 11.03
N SER A 77 5.81 10.89 9.79
CA SER A 77 4.44 10.52 9.43
C SER A 77 4.46 9.45 8.33
N TYR A 78 3.30 8.96 7.93
CA TYR A 78 3.19 8.00 6.84
C TYR A 78 3.71 8.57 5.51
N THR A 79 3.30 9.79 5.18
CA THR A 79 3.71 10.48 3.95
C THR A 79 5.06 11.19 4.04
N GLY A 80 5.60 11.35 5.26
CA GLY A 80 6.76 12.21 5.52
C GLY A 80 6.42 13.70 5.63
N GLU A 81 5.15 14.07 5.49
CA GLU A 81 4.62 15.43 5.63
C GLU A 81 3.97 15.63 7.01
N ASP A 82 3.64 16.86 7.39
CA ASP A 82 2.74 17.10 8.51
C ASP A 82 1.39 16.45 8.21
N SER A 83 0.82 15.75 9.20
CA SER A 83 -0.41 15.00 9.00
C SER A 83 -1.26 14.98 10.26
N THR A 84 -2.58 14.97 10.05
CA THR A 84 -3.57 14.74 11.11
C THR A 84 -4.53 13.63 10.71
N GLU A 85 -4.99 12.87 11.70
CA GLU A 85 -6.07 11.92 11.52
C GLU A 85 -7.21 12.29 12.47
N ILE A 86 -8.38 12.55 11.89
CA ILE A 86 -9.59 12.93 12.59
C ILE A 86 -10.47 11.68 12.70
N THR A 87 -10.63 11.17 13.90
CA THR A 87 -11.49 10.02 14.19
C THR A 87 -12.82 10.52 14.75
N CYS A 88 -13.90 10.28 14.03
CA CYS A 88 -15.27 10.73 14.32
C CYS A 88 -16.24 9.53 14.32
N HIS A 89 -17.51 9.78 14.62
CA HIS A 89 -18.54 8.78 14.43
C HIS A 89 -18.67 8.41 12.95
N GLY A 90 -18.86 7.11 12.67
CA GLY A 90 -18.83 6.54 11.31
C GLY A 90 -20.07 6.82 10.45
N SER A 91 -20.85 7.83 10.78
CA SER A 91 -21.97 8.29 9.97
C SER A 91 -21.45 8.86 8.63
N SER A 92 -22.01 8.40 7.52
CA SER A 92 -21.66 8.94 6.20
C SER A 92 -21.91 10.45 6.10
N TYR A 93 -22.93 10.95 6.80
CA TYR A 93 -23.22 12.38 6.89
C TYR A 93 -22.10 13.13 7.60
N ILE A 94 -21.68 12.69 8.79
CA ILE A 94 -20.60 13.33 9.56
C ILE A 94 -19.29 13.33 8.76
N LEU A 95 -18.92 12.18 8.18
CA LEU A 95 -17.70 12.05 7.38
C LEU A 95 -17.69 13.02 6.19
N GLN A 96 -18.84 13.16 5.50
CA GLN A 96 -18.95 14.10 4.38
C GLN A 96 -18.89 15.55 4.84
N GLN A 97 -19.55 15.92 5.95
CA GLN A 97 -19.50 17.28 6.49
C GLN A 97 -18.07 17.67 6.88
N VAL A 98 -17.36 16.81 7.62
CA VAL A 98 -15.97 17.09 8.00
C VAL A 98 -15.07 17.18 6.77
N LEU A 99 -15.26 16.31 5.78
CA LEU A 99 -14.48 16.34 4.52
C LEU A 99 -14.72 17.64 3.74
N GLN A 100 -15.97 18.06 3.59
CA GLN A 100 -16.32 19.31 2.92
C GLN A 100 -15.76 20.53 3.66
N LEU A 101 -15.79 20.49 4.99
CA LEU A 101 -15.24 21.55 5.80
C LEU A 101 -13.72 21.68 5.63
N LEU A 102 -12.98 20.55 5.58
CA LEU A 102 -11.56 20.55 5.28
C LEU A 102 -11.27 21.14 3.89
N ILE A 103 -12.08 20.78 2.88
CA ILE A 103 -11.94 21.32 1.53
C ILE A 103 -12.23 22.84 1.50
N LYS A 104 -13.27 23.30 2.20
CA LYS A 104 -13.60 24.73 2.36
C LYS A 104 -12.43 25.52 2.96
N HIS A 105 -11.64 24.91 3.85
CA HIS A 105 -10.48 25.54 4.48
C HIS A 105 -9.14 25.31 3.75
N GLY A 106 -9.16 24.77 2.53
CA GLY A 106 -8.02 24.73 1.63
C GLY A 106 -7.38 23.36 1.41
N CYS A 107 -8.00 22.27 1.88
CA CYS A 107 -7.59 20.94 1.46
C CYS A 107 -8.12 20.63 0.06
N ARG A 108 -7.37 19.81 -0.66
CA ARG A 108 -7.84 19.13 -1.88
C ARG A 108 -8.18 17.67 -1.55
N LEU A 109 -9.16 17.12 -2.22
CA LEU A 109 -9.44 15.70 -2.12
C LEU A 109 -8.26 14.89 -2.69
N ALA A 110 -7.81 13.88 -1.94
CA ALA A 110 -6.73 13.00 -2.36
C ALA A 110 -7.18 12.09 -3.52
N GLY A 111 -6.30 11.89 -4.49
CA GLY A 111 -6.47 10.86 -5.51
C GLY A 111 -6.25 9.45 -4.95
N PRO A 112 -6.72 8.41 -5.67
CA PRO A 112 -6.46 7.02 -5.28
C PRO A 112 -4.96 6.74 -5.14
N GLY A 113 -4.54 6.20 -3.99
CA GLY A 113 -3.14 5.87 -3.72
C GLY A 113 -2.21 7.07 -3.46
N GLU A 114 -2.70 8.31 -3.45
CA GLU A 114 -1.86 9.51 -3.36
C GLU A 114 -1.05 9.60 -2.06
N TYR A 115 -1.56 9.14 -0.93
CA TYR A 115 -0.77 9.10 0.31
C TYR A 115 0.46 8.20 0.18
N THR A 116 0.31 7.03 -0.43
CA THR A 116 1.42 6.11 -0.68
C THR A 116 2.39 6.66 -1.72
N GLN A 117 1.88 7.33 -2.76
CA GLN A 117 2.69 8.03 -3.75
C GLN A 117 3.55 9.12 -3.09
N ARG A 118 2.98 9.94 -2.20
CA ARG A 118 3.72 10.96 -1.45
C ARG A 118 4.76 10.34 -0.52
N ALA A 119 4.42 9.24 0.15
CA ALA A 119 5.37 8.51 0.98
C ALA A 119 6.57 8.00 0.16
N PHE A 120 6.36 7.48 -1.04
CA PHE A 120 7.41 7.10 -1.97
C PHE A 120 8.26 8.30 -2.41
N LEU A 121 7.63 9.40 -2.86
CA LEU A 121 8.31 10.62 -3.31
C LEU A 121 9.14 11.28 -2.20
N ASN A 122 8.71 11.17 -0.95
CA ASN A 122 9.40 11.67 0.23
C ASN A 122 10.41 10.67 0.82
N GLY A 123 10.70 9.57 0.12
CA GLY A 123 11.72 8.58 0.52
C GLY A 123 11.35 7.76 1.76
N LYS A 124 10.07 7.67 2.13
CA LYS A 124 9.61 6.87 3.27
C LYS A 124 9.56 5.38 2.95
N MET A 125 9.41 5.05 1.70
CA MET A 125 9.38 3.69 1.17
C MET A 125 9.87 3.67 -0.29
N ASP A 126 10.32 2.53 -0.76
CA ASP A 126 10.62 2.30 -2.17
C ASP A 126 9.37 1.87 -2.96
N LEU A 127 9.51 1.74 -4.29
CA LEU A 127 8.39 1.40 -5.17
C LEU A 127 7.80 0.02 -4.85
N SER A 128 8.65 -0.97 -4.56
CA SER A 128 8.21 -2.32 -4.19
C SER A 128 7.39 -2.32 -2.89
N GLN A 129 7.81 -1.52 -1.90
CA GLN A 129 7.08 -1.33 -0.66
C GLN A 129 5.75 -0.60 -0.89
N ALA A 130 5.73 0.39 -1.79
CA ALA A 130 4.51 1.12 -2.15
C ALA A 130 3.47 0.20 -2.81
N GLU A 131 3.89 -0.69 -3.70
CA GLU A 131 3.02 -1.72 -4.28
C GLU A 131 2.52 -2.71 -3.22
N ALA A 132 3.40 -3.13 -2.31
CA ALA A 132 3.06 -4.05 -1.23
C ALA A 132 1.97 -3.51 -0.28
N VAL A 133 1.82 -2.18 -0.15
CA VAL A 133 0.71 -1.58 0.62
C VAL A 133 -0.64 -1.94 0.01
N ALA A 134 -0.78 -1.83 -1.31
CA ALA A 134 -2.02 -2.19 -2.01
C ALA A 134 -2.30 -3.69 -1.89
N ASP A 135 -1.26 -4.52 -2.04
CA ASP A 135 -1.37 -5.97 -1.90
C ASP A 135 -1.77 -6.40 -0.50
N LEU A 136 -1.24 -5.71 0.52
CA LEU A 136 -1.58 -5.96 1.91
C LEU A 136 -3.05 -5.67 2.21
N ILE A 137 -3.57 -4.55 1.67
CA ILE A 137 -4.98 -4.15 1.81
C ILE A 137 -5.90 -5.15 1.09
N ALA A 138 -5.49 -5.63 -0.10
CA ALA A 138 -6.26 -6.57 -0.91
C ALA A 138 -6.11 -8.03 -0.46
N SER A 139 -5.23 -8.32 0.52
CA SER A 139 -4.93 -9.69 0.94
C SER A 139 -6.15 -10.37 1.56
N SER A 140 -6.56 -11.50 0.99
CA SER A 140 -7.70 -12.31 1.44
C SER A 140 -7.27 -13.66 2.06
N SER A 141 -5.96 -13.96 2.10
CA SER A 141 -5.45 -15.22 2.66
C SER A 141 -4.16 -15.00 3.46
N ALA A 142 -3.85 -15.94 4.37
CA ALA A 142 -2.61 -15.89 5.13
C ALA A 142 -1.36 -15.97 4.23
N ALA A 143 -1.46 -16.58 3.06
CA ALA A 143 -0.36 -16.68 2.11
C ALA A 143 -0.09 -15.33 1.42
N THR A 144 -1.13 -14.67 0.89
CA THR A 144 -1.04 -13.34 0.27
C THR A 144 -0.60 -12.28 1.28
N HIS A 145 -1.11 -12.33 2.51
CA HIS A 145 -0.69 -11.45 3.59
C HIS A 145 0.81 -11.61 3.91
N ARG A 146 1.32 -12.85 4.06
CA ARG A 146 2.76 -13.07 4.33
C ARG A 146 3.64 -12.55 3.20
N LEU A 147 3.22 -12.73 1.94
CA LEU A 147 3.96 -12.23 0.78
C LEU A 147 4.04 -10.70 0.78
N ALA A 148 2.90 -10.03 0.93
CA ALA A 148 2.82 -8.57 0.99
C ALA A 148 3.63 -8.00 2.18
N MET A 149 3.55 -8.62 3.36
CA MET A 149 4.34 -8.22 4.52
C MET A 149 5.84 -8.39 4.31
N SER A 150 6.28 -9.45 3.62
CA SER A 150 7.69 -9.64 3.28
C SER A 150 8.20 -8.54 2.35
N GLN A 151 7.44 -8.19 1.34
CA GLN A 151 7.75 -7.09 0.41
C GLN A 151 7.76 -5.73 1.14
N MET A 152 6.75 -5.45 1.97
CA MET A 152 6.66 -4.22 2.75
C MET A 152 7.83 -4.02 3.71
N ARG A 153 8.43 -5.10 4.23
CA ARG A 153 9.66 -5.07 5.04
C ARG A 153 10.93 -4.87 4.23
N GLY A 154 10.83 -4.70 2.91
CA GLY A 154 11.96 -4.43 2.01
C GLY A 154 12.89 -5.62 1.80
N GLY A 155 12.40 -6.85 1.90
CA GLY A 155 13.21 -8.05 1.71
C GLY A 155 13.89 -8.08 0.34
N PHE A 156 13.13 -7.81 -0.72
CA PHE A 156 13.62 -7.72 -2.09
C PHE A 156 14.61 -6.56 -2.30
N SER A 157 14.25 -5.38 -1.82
CA SER A 157 15.07 -4.17 -2.00
C SER A 157 16.41 -4.25 -1.28
N LYS A 158 16.47 -4.91 -0.13
CA LYS A 158 17.73 -5.12 0.61
C LYS A 158 18.67 -6.03 -0.17
N GLU A 159 18.18 -7.15 -0.72
CA GLU A 159 18.99 -8.08 -1.51
C GLU A 159 19.55 -7.40 -2.77
N LEU A 160 18.72 -6.65 -3.51
CA LEU A 160 19.17 -5.88 -4.65
C LEU A 160 20.17 -4.77 -4.29
N THR A 161 19.99 -4.11 -3.16
CA THR A 161 20.91 -3.07 -2.69
C THR A 161 22.28 -3.67 -2.37
N GLU A 162 22.32 -4.84 -1.75
CA GLU A 162 23.56 -5.55 -1.46
C GLU A 162 24.30 -5.93 -2.74
N LEU A 163 23.61 -6.52 -3.71
CA LEU A 163 24.18 -6.85 -5.03
C LEU A 163 24.72 -5.60 -5.76
N ARG A 164 23.96 -4.51 -5.71
CA ARG A 164 24.39 -3.21 -6.28
C ARG A 164 25.66 -2.71 -5.63
N ASN A 165 25.76 -2.76 -4.31
CA ASN A 165 26.93 -2.31 -3.58
C ASN A 165 28.18 -3.14 -3.90
N GLN A 166 28.02 -4.46 -4.04
CA GLN A 166 29.10 -5.36 -4.46
C GLN A 166 29.57 -5.03 -5.90
N LEU A 167 28.64 -4.78 -6.84
CA LEU A 167 28.98 -4.33 -8.19
C LEU A 167 29.69 -2.98 -8.20
N LEU A 168 29.22 -2.00 -7.43
CA LEU A 168 29.85 -0.70 -7.33
C LEU A 168 31.28 -0.80 -6.78
N HIS A 169 31.47 -1.63 -5.73
CA HIS A 169 32.79 -1.87 -5.18
C HIS A 169 33.73 -2.46 -6.21
N PHE A 170 33.25 -3.47 -6.97
CA PHE A 170 34.04 -4.08 -8.03
C PHE A 170 34.37 -3.10 -9.16
N THR A 171 33.39 -2.28 -9.58
CA THR A 171 33.62 -1.22 -10.59
C THR A 171 34.67 -0.22 -10.13
N SER A 172 34.66 0.16 -8.85
CA SER A 172 35.66 1.08 -8.28
C SER A 172 37.09 0.49 -8.31
N LEU A 173 37.22 -0.84 -8.14
CA LEU A 173 38.51 -1.52 -8.26
C LEU A 173 39.01 -1.53 -9.71
N ILE A 174 38.13 -1.73 -10.69
CA ILE A 174 38.47 -1.65 -12.13
C ILE A 174 38.89 -0.21 -12.49
N GLU A 175 38.15 0.81 -12.04
CA GLU A 175 38.51 2.20 -12.29
C GLU A 175 39.89 2.52 -11.71
N LEU A 176 40.17 2.06 -10.50
CA LEU A 176 41.47 2.22 -9.88
C LEU A 176 42.58 1.54 -10.69
N GLU A 177 42.36 0.32 -11.20
CA GLU A 177 43.32 -0.39 -12.05
C GLU A 177 43.58 0.35 -13.37
N LEU A 178 42.53 0.94 -13.96
CA LEU A 178 42.68 1.77 -15.18
C LEU A 178 43.49 3.07 -14.93
N ASP A 179 43.24 3.73 -13.82
CA ASP A 179 43.93 4.96 -13.44
C ASP A 179 45.44 4.74 -13.17
N PHE A 180 45.79 3.53 -12.70
CA PHE A 180 47.19 3.13 -12.42
C PHE A 180 47.76 2.17 -13.47
N SER A 181 47.17 2.13 -14.67
CA SER A 181 47.55 1.21 -15.78
C SER A 181 49.01 1.35 -16.23
N ASP A 182 49.72 2.44 -15.90
CA ASP A 182 51.14 2.62 -16.16
C ASP A 182 52.05 1.75 -15.26
N HIS A 183 51.48 1.11 -14.24
CA HIS A 183 52.19 0.20 -13.33
C HIS A 183 51.74 -1.26 -13.63
N GLU A 184 52.48 -1.95 -14.49
CA GLU A 184 52.19 -3.31 -15.00
C GLU A 184 52.04 -4.41 -13.92
N GLU A 185 52.35 -4.11 -12.62
CA GLU A 185 52.36 -5.10 -11.52
C GLU A 185 51.16 -4.95 -10.57
N LEU A 186 50.23 -4.02 -10.78
CA LEU A 186 49.14 -3.74 -9.83
C LEU A 186 47.83 -4.27 -10.39
N GLU A 187 47.40 -5.44 -9.93
CA GLU A 187 46.07 -6.01 -10.21
C GLU A 187 45.17 -5.74 -8.98
N PHE A 188 44.27 -4.77 -9.08
CA PHE A 188 43.32 -4.42 -8.00
C PHE A 188 42.00 -5.18 -8.09
N ALA A 189 41.63 -5.65 -9.29
CA ALA A 189 40.39 -6.33 -9.57
C ALA A 189 40.65 -7.78 -10.07
N ASP A 190 40.45 -8.76 -9.19
CA ASP A 190 40.54 -10.18 -9.58
C ASP A 190 39.36 -10.54 -10.50
N ARG A 191 39.67 -10.90 -11.74
CA ARG A 191 38.69 -11.34 -12.75
C ARG A 191 37.94 -12.59 -12.32
N THR A 192 38.53 -13.45 -11.50
CA THR A 192 37.88 -14.61 -10.92
C THR A 192 36.79 -14.19 -9.95
N GLU A 193 37.04 -13.14 -9.19
CA GLU A 193 36.06 -12.57 -8.26
C GLU A 193 34.90 -11.93 -9.01
N LEU A 194 35.17 -11.23 -10.15
CA LEU A 194 34.12 -10.71 -11.02
C LEU A 194 33.21 -11.82 -11.54
N CYS A 195 33.75 -12.92 -12.03
CA CYS A 195 32.96 -14.05 -12.51
C CYS A 195 32.11 -14.63 -11.40
N ARG A 196 32.67 -14.83 -10.19
CA ARG A 196 31.89 -15.31 -9.02
C ARG A 196 30.75 -14.34 -8.66
N LEU A 197 31.03 -13.04 -8.71
CA LEU A 197 30.01 -12.03 -8.43
C LEU A 197 28.89 -12.05 -9.49
N ALA A 198 29.24 -12.19 -10.77
CA ALA A 198 28.29 -12.31 -11.86
C ALA A 198 27.41 -13.57 -11.72
N ASP A 199 28.01 -14.73 -11.42
CA ASP A 199 27.30 -15.99 -11.18
C ASP A 199 26.37 -15.87 -9.95
N HIS A 200 26.84 -15.19 -8.90
CA HIS A 200 26.03 -14.94 -7.71
C HIS A 200 24.80 -14.08 -8.01
N ILE A 201 24.99 -12.99 -8.76
CA ILE A 201 23.92 -12.09 -9.21
C ILE A 201 22.91 -12.85 -10.06
N GLU A 202 23.39 -13.62 -11.04
CA GLU A 202 22.51 -14.45 -11.90
C GLU A 202 21.69 -15.43 -11.05
N GLY A 203 22.32 -16.09 -10.08
CA GLY A 203 21.65 -17.04 -9.18
C GLY A 203 20.57 -16.35 -8.32
N VAL A 204 20.83 -15.15 -7.80
CA VAL A 204 19.85 -14.36 -7.04
C VAL A 204 18.69 -13.93 -7.92
N ILE A 205 18.97 -13.34 -9.09
CA ILE A 205 17.94 -12.87 -10.03
C ILE A 205 17.07 -14.05 -10.49
N SER A 206 17.67 -15.18 -10.83
CA SER A 206 16.94 -16.38 -11.27
C SER A 206 16.00 -16.90 -10.19
N ARG A 207 16.42 -16.91 -8.92
CA ARG A 207 15.54 -17.27 -7.78
C ARG A 207 14.38 -16.28 -7.65
N LEU A 208 14.67 -14.98 -7.78
CA LEU A 208 13.64 -13.93 -7.70
C LEU A 208 12.60 -14.05 -8.81
N VAL A 209 13.04 -14.28 -10.06
CA VAL A 209 12.16 -14.52 -11.20
C VAL A 209 11.29 -15.77 -10.99
N HIS A 210 11.86 -16.86 -10.50
CA HIS A 210 11.11 -18.07 -10.20
C HIS A 210 10.10 -17.84 -9.06
N SER A 211 10.50 -17.17 -8.00
CA SER A 211 9.60 -16.85 -6.87
C SER A 211 8.46 -15.91 -7.26
N PHE A 212 8.69 -15.02 -8.24
CA PHE A 212 7.67 -14.13 -8.78
C PHE A 212 6.54 -14.91 -9.48
N SER A 213 6.87 -15.93 -10.25
CA SER A 213 5.86 -16.77 -10.93
C SER A 213 4.95 -17.50 -9.93
N VAL A 214 5.53 -18.02 -8.85
CA VAL A 214 4.80 -18.68 -7.75
C VAL A 214 3.98 -17.65 -6.95
N GLY A 215 4.58 -16.50 -6.64
CA GLY A 215 3.92 -15.40 -5.92
C GLY A 215 2.72 -14.85 -6.71
N ASN A 216 2.85 -14.71 -8.02
CA ASN A 216 1.79 -14.26 -8.90
C ASN A 216 0.61 -15.26 -8.96
N ALA A 217 0.89 -16.55 -9.00
CA ALA A 217 -0.14 -17.59 -8.92
C ALA A 217 -0.87 -17.57 -7.55
N ILE A 218 -0.15 -17.30 -6.46
CA ILE A 218 -0.76 -17.16 -5.12
C ILE A 218 -1.62 -15.90 -5.03
N LYS A 219 -1.17 -14.79 -5.65
CA LYS A 219 -1.86 -13.49 -5.61
C LYS A 219 -3.11 -13.46 -6.49
N ASN A 220 -2.96 -13.90 -7.74
CA ASN A 220 -4.01 -13.79 -8.76
C ASN A 220 -4.84 -15.06 -8.92
N GLY A 221 -4.41 -16.17 -8.33
CA GLY A 221 -4.96 -17.49 -8.56
C GLY A 221 -4.50 -18.11 -9.87
N VAL A 222 -4.90 -19.33 -10.10
CA VAL A 222 -4.67 -20.05 -11.37
C VAL A 222 -5.98 -20.06 -12.15
N PRO A 223 -6.03 -19.47 -13.35
CA PRO A 223 -7.24 -19.51 -14.16
C PRO A 223 -7.51 -20.94 -14.62
N VAL A 224 -8.72 -21.43 -14.35
CA VAL A 224 -9.19 -22.77 -14.74
C VAL A 224 -10.46 -22.61 -15.57
N ALA A 225 -10.47 -23.18 -16.77
CA ALA A 225 -11.66 -23.21 -17.62
C ALA A 225 -12.35 -24.59 -17.55
N ILE A 226 -13.63 -24.61 -17.23
CA ILE A 226 -14.46 -25.82 -17.29
C ILE A 226 -15.17 -25.81 -18.65
N ILE A 227 -14.73 -26.66 -19.55
CA ILE A 227 -15.26 -26.78 -20.92
C ILE A 227 -15.89 -28.14 -21.14
N GLY A 228 -16.90 -28.22 -22.00
CA GLY A 228 -17.56 -29.46 -22.34
C GLY A 228 -18.91 -29.21 -23.05
N GLU A 229 -19.55 -30.26 -23.54
CA GLU A 229 -20.84 -30.21 -24.19
C GLU A 229 -21.95 -29.67 -23.25
N THR A 230 -23.08 -29.27 -23.84
CA THR A 230 -24.28 -28.91 -23.08
C THR A 230 -24.73 -30.06 -22.20
N ASN A 231 -25.19 -29.79 -21.00
CA ASN A 231 -25.64 -30.78 -19.99
C ASN A 231 -24.59 -31.79 -19.51
N ALA A 232 -23.31 -31.54 -19.76
CA ALA A 232 -22.21 -32.35 -19.23
C ALA A 232 -21.92 -32.16 -17.73
N GLY A 233 -22.74 -31.39 -17.02
CA GLY A 233 -22.59 -31.20 -15.57
C GLY A 233 -21.64 -30.06 -15.17
N LYS A 234 -21.22 -29.19 -16.10
CA LYS A 234 -20.30 -28.06 -15.82
C LYS A 234 -20.79 -27.14 -14.71
N SER A 235 -22.06 -26.72 -14.78
CA SER A 235 -22.67 -25.86 -13.76
C SER A 235 -22.80 -26.53 -12.40
N THR A 236 -23.08 -27.83 -12.39
CA THR A 236 -23.11 -28.62 -11.15
C THR A 236 -21.74 -28.74 -10.54
N LEU A 237 -20.69 -29.00 -11.36
CA LEU A 237 -19.32 -29.06 -10.89
C LEU A 237 -18.87 -27.70 -10.33
N LEU A 238 -19.21 -26.60 -11.01
CA LEU A 238 -18.88 -25.26 -10.54
C LEU A 238 -19.53 -24.96 -9.19
N ASN A 239 -20.82 -25.24 -9.03
CA ASN A 239 -21.56 -25.06 -7.78
C ASN A 239 -20.96 -25.88 -6.63
N VAL A 240 -20.55 -27.12 -6.90
CA VAL A 240 -19.90 -27.99 -5.89
C VAL A 240 -18.55 -27.39 -5.49
N LEU A 241 -17.75 -26.89 -6.44
CA LEU A 241 -16.45 -26.28 -6.16
C LEU A 241 -16.56 -24.96 -5.40
N LEU A 242 -17.61 -24.17 -5.65
CA LEU A 242 -17.89 -22.90 -4.96
C LEU A 242 -18.59 -23.12 -3.61
N ASN A 243 -19.15 -24.30 -3.38
CA ASN A 243 -20.05 -24.60 -2.26
C ASN A 243 -21.25 -23.62 -2.18
N GLU A 244 -21.72 -23.17 -3.34
CA GLU A 244 -22.82 -22.19 -3.51
C GLU A 244 -23.64 -22.52 -4.78
N ASP A 245 -24.93 -22.21 -4.77
CA ASP A 245 -25.83 -22.37 -5.92
C ASP A 245 -25.81 -21.11 -6.83
N LYS A 246 -24.65 -20.77 -7.40
CA LYS A 246 -24.51 -19.61 -8.30
C LYS A 246 -24.86 -19.89 -9.74
N ALA A 247 -24.54 -21.08 -10.23
CA ALA A 247 -24.86 -21.46 -11.60
C ALA A 247 -26.24 -22.11 -11.66
N ILE A 248 -27.08 -21.65 -12.60
CA ILE A 248 -28.38 -22.24 -12.82
C ILE A 248 -28.19 -23.65 -13.43
N VAL A 249 -28.66 -24.67 -12.71
CA VAL A 249 -28.67 -26.05 -13.16
C VAL A 249 -30.06 -26.37 -13.70
N SER A 250 -30.19 -26.77 -14.97
CA SER A 250 -31.43 -27.13 -15.60
C SER A 250 -31.19 -28.24 -16.62
N ASP A 251 -32.12 -29.15 -16.75
CA ASP A 251 -32.12 -30.23 -17.74
C ASP A 251 -32.49 -29.75 -19.17
N ILE A 252 -32.83 -28.46 -19.32
CA ILE A 252 -33.20 -27.86 -20.60
C ILE A 252 -31.95 -27.40 -21.35
N HIS A 253 -31.80 -27.81 -22.62
CA HIS A 253 -30.71 -27.39 -23.48
C HIS A 253 -30.63 -25.86 -23.64
N GLY A 254 -29.45 -25.29 -23.37
CA GLY A 254 -29.17 -23.87 -23.63
C GLY A 254 -29.48 -22.90 -22.48
N THR A 255 -29.61 -23.38 -21.25
CA THR A 255 -29.92 -22.53 -20.06
C THR A 255 -28.78 -21.62 -19.65
N THR A 256 -27.52 -22.00 -19.92
CA THR A 256 -26.34 -21.18 -19.58
C THR A 256 -25.73 -20.62 -20.87
N ARG A 257 -25.99 -19.35 -21.17
CA ARG A 257 -25.45 -18.65 -22.36
C ARG A 257 -24.26 -17.78 -22.01
N ASP A 258 -24.08 -17.40 -20.75
CA ASP A 258 -23.03 -16.48 -20.30
C ASP A 258 -21.91 -17.24 -19.64
N VAL A 259 -20.69 -16.66 -19.74
CA VAL A 259 -19.52 -17.13 -19.01
C VAL A 259 -19.74 -16.80 -17.53
N ILE A 260 -19.72 -17.82 -16.67
CA ILE A 260 -19.78 -17.64 -15.21
C ILE A 260 -18.35 -17.70 -14.69
N GLU A 261 -17.86 -16.60 -14.17
CA GLU A 261 -16.56 -16.52 -13.54
C GLU A 261 -16.69 -16.36 -12.03
N ASP A 262 -15.91 -17.14 -11.29
CA ASP A 262 -15.82 -17.01 -9.84
C ASP A 262 -14.46 -17.49 -9.31
N LYS A 263 -14.10 -17.03 -8.09
CA LYS A 263 -12.86 -17.41 -7.41
C LYS A 263 -13.15 -18.53 -6.40
N ILE A 264 -12.55 -19.68 -6.63
CA ILE A 264 -12.57 -20.78 -5.66
C ILE A 264 -11.51 -20.43 -4.60
N GLY A 265 -11.94 -19.95 -3.43
CA GLY A 265 -11.09 -19.79 -2.25
C GLY A 265 -10.76 -21.16 -1.63
N ARG A 266 -9.74 -21.21 -0.74
CA ARG A 266 -9.57 -22.40 0.11
C ARG A 266 -10.85 -22.60 0.92
N ALA A 267 -11.48 -23.76 0.75
CA ALA A 267 -12.49 -24.23 1.68
C ALA A 267 -11.91 -24.16 3.10
N HIS A 268 -12.64 -23.58 4.03
CA HIS A 268 -12.31 -23.70 5.43
C HIS A 268 -12.37 -25.19 5.81
N VAL A 269 -11.23 -25.79 6.07
CA VAL A 269 -11.13 -27.07 6.75
C VAL A 269 -11.02 -26.79 8.24
#